data_87f5335a824ad583cea83314e3069481
#
_entry.id   87f5335a824ad583cea83314e3069481
#
_cell.length_a   1.000
_cell.length_b   1.000
_cell.length_c   1.000
_cell.angle_alpha   90.00
_cell.angle_beta   90.00
_cell.angle_gamma   90.00
#
_symmetry.space_group_name_H-M   'P 1'
#
loop_
_entity.id
_entity.type
_entity.pdbx_description
1 polymer ?
#
loop_
_entity_poly.entity_id
_entity_poly.type
_entity_poly.pdbx_seq_one_letter_code
_entity_poly.pdbx_strand_id
1 'polypeptide(L)'
;MVSTIRSIAVASLACLLTCVKLYALPHYELAYRLSGSGAMMMKDGKVDPFIQRPVLGGLFAVEFLPTGRWHCLQQWNNASIGVGVSYLNLGNETKLGSAIAAYAYMNQPFYNGKHFAIGLRPTVGLAAVTKRYSNTYEGLTPYFDHEGANWSIGSILNAYLALELYMDFPIKDGWAITLSGGWHHISNGSFMHPNAGYNLFGGELGVRYHPQVQRDKVQGTKELADTTRTYKAPTPDVPRKLYDGVDKKWAVEISATGGAKQNYYGDNRNGQKFFGVATLKAAAYWVPLSIFRIGGGFDAFYDGYYGSVSDQFANLPGNEGATLTYFGKTFLKHSEVKNCFRVGFSIQPEFIIGNLTAGIHVGFYLYDPVKNLEPFKEAEAADQKGESLHRGLFYGYDFSKASNYQDGWCYMQFVLKYHVLDHLFVQLGLKTHGVRAEFIDAGIGVAF
;
A
#
# COMPACT_ATOMS: atom_id res chain seq x y z
N MET A 1 11.53 -26.34 -0.95
CA MET A 1 11.00 -24.96 -0.89
C MET A 1 10.21 -24.56 -2.13
N VAL A 2 10.73 -24.72 -3.37
CA VAL A 2 9.96 -24.44 -4.62
C VAL A 2 8.74 -25.34 -4.78
N SER A 3 8.82 -26.60 -4.39
CA SER A 3 7.68 -27.54 -4.40
C SER A 3 6.59 -27.14 -3.40
N THR A 4 6.98 -26.68 -2.22
CA THR A 4 6.06 -26.22 -1.16
C THR A 4 5.31 -24.96 -1.58
N ILE A 5 5.99 -24.01 -2.23
CA ILE A 5 5.37 -22.79 -2.75
C ILE A 5 4.40 -23.09 -3.89
N ARG A 6 4.75 -24.03 -4.78
CA ARG A 6 3.83 -24.51 -5.84
C ARG A 6 2.59 -25.17 -5.23
N SER A 7 2.76 -25.98 -4.18
CA SER A 7 1.64 -26.62 -3.50
C SER A 7 0.74 -25.63 -2.77
N ILE A 8 1.30 -24.58 -2.14
CA ILE A 8 0.54 -23.50 -1.50
C ILE A 8 -0.21 -22.68 -2.56
N ALA A 9 0.41 -22.37 -3.70
CA ALA A 9 -0.25 -21.63 -4.78
C ALA A 9 -1.41 -22.43 -5.39
N VAL A 10 -1.22 -23.74 -5.60
CA VAL A 10 -2.28 -24.63 -6.11
C VAL A 10 -3.39 -24.81 -5.07
N ALA A 11 -3.05 -24.94 -3.78
CA ALA A 11 -4.03 -25.04 -2.70
C ALA A 11 -4.81 -23.72 -2.52
N SER A 12 -4.13 -22.57 -2.62
CA SER A 12 -4.77 -21.25 -2.55
C SER A 12 -5.69 -21.01 -3.75
N LEU A 13 -5.26 -21.42 -4.94
CA LEU A 13 -6.09 -21.36 -6.15
C LEU A 13 -7.30 -22.30 -6.05
N ALA A 14 -7.11 -23.51 -5.54
CA ALA A 14 -8.19 -24.48 -5.30
C ALA A 14 -9.16 -23.97 -4.21
N CYS A 15 -8.66 -23.35 -3.13
CA CYS A 15 -9.47 -22.74 -2.09
C CYS A 15 -10.26 -21.54 -2.61
N LEU A 16 -9.64 -20.68 -3.44
CA LEU A 16 -10.33 -19.56 -4.12
C LEU A 16 -11.41 -20.08 -5.06
N LEU A 17 -11.13 -21.12 -5.85
CA LEU A 17 -12.10 -21.74 -6.76
C LEU A 17 -13.24 -22.46 -6.02
N THR A 18 -12.98 -23.05 -4.85
CA THR A 18 -14.01 -23.65 -4.00
C THR A 18 -14.83 -22.59 -3.25
N CYS A 19 -14.22 -21.51 -2.79
CA CYS A 19 -14.94 -20.36 -2.20
C CYS A 19 -15.86 -19.68 -3.24
N VAL A 20 -15.44 -19.60 -4.49
CA VAL A 20 -16.28 -19.08 -5.60
C VAL A 20 -17.49 -19.97 -5.89
N LYS A 21 -17.41 -21.27 -5.63
CA LYS A 21 -18.57 -22.17 -5.72
C LYS A 21 -19.55 -22.06 -4.55
N LEU A 22 -19.12 -21.51 -3.41
CA LEU A 22 -19.88 -21.62 -2.17
C LEU A 22 -21.01 -20.60 -2.00
N TYR A 23 -21.01 -19.50 -2.72
CA TYR A 23 -22.12 -18.55 -2.67
C TYR A 23 -22.23 -17.83 -4.04
N ALA A 24 -23.13 -18.30 -4.88
CA ALA A 24 -23.80 -17.41 -5.82
C ALA A 24 -24.56 -16.41 -4.95
N LEU A 25 -23.89 -15.37 -4.49
CA LEU A 25 -24.54 -14.27 -3.79
C LEU A 25 -25.58 -13.71 -4.74
N PRO A 26 -26.85 -13.64 -4.36
CA PRO A 26 -27.97 -13.37 -5.29
C PRO A 26 -27.95 -11.95 -5.88
N HIS A 27 -26.84 -11.23 -5.70
CA HIS A 27 -26.72 -9.82 -6.04
C HIS A 27 -25.50 -9.46 -6.91
N TYR A 28 -24.73 -10.46 -7.41
CA TYR A 28 -23.57 -10.24 -8.27
C TYR A 28 -23.63 -11.06 -9.54
N GLU A 29 -23.19 -10.46 -10.61
CA GLU A 29 -22.76 -11.18 -11.79
C GLU A 29 -21.25 -11.35 -11.71
N LEU A 30 -20.75 -12.51 -12.15
CA LEU A 30 -19.33 -12.79 -12.11
C LEU A 30 -18.71 -12.63 -13.49
N ALA A 31 -17.55 -12.00 -13.55
CA ALA A 31 -16.69 -12.07 -14.71
C ALA A 31 -15.32 -12.65 -14.32
N TYR A 32 -14.66 -13.27 -15.28
CA TYR A 32 -13.35 -13.90 -15.10
C TYR A 32 -12.34 -13.21 -16.00
N ARG A 33 -11.16 -12.91 -15.47
CA ARG A 33 -10.08 -12.27 -16.21
C ARG A 33 -8.83 -13.15 -16.18
N LEU A 34 -8.22 -13.34 -17.35
CA LEU A 34 -6.93 -14.00 -17.52
C LEU A 34 -6.03 -13.08 -18.36
N SER A 35 -4.87 -12.71 -17.85
CA SER A 35 -3.95 -11.79 -18.53
C SER A 35 -2.50 -12.25 -18.40
N GLY A 36 -1.71 -11.95 -19.44
CA GLY A 36 -0.26 -11.90 -19.36
C GLY A 36 0.19 -10.50 -18.96
N SER A 37 1.28 -10.38 -18.20
CA SER A 37 1.83 -9.11 -17.74
C SER A 37 3.30 -8.98 -18.09
N GLY A 38 3.71 -7.74 -18.40
CA GLY A 38 5.10 -7.36 -18.63
C GLY A 38 5.40 -6.00 -18.00
N ALA A 39 6.50 -5.90 -17.26
CA ALA A 39 6.89 -4.66 -16.59
C ALA A 39 8.41 -4.46 -16.59
N MET A 40 8.81 -3.20 -16.47
CA MET A 40 10.18 -2.79 -16.19
C MET A 40 10.31 -2.46 -14.71
N MET A 41 11.35 -2.97 -14.08
CA MET A 41 11.71 -2.59 -12.72
C MET A 41 12.35 -1.21 -12.73
N MET A 42 11.84 -0.30 -11.91
CA MET A 42 12.37 1.04 -11.79
C MET A 42 13.69 1.00 -11.02
N LYS A 43 14.65 1.74 -11.53
CA LYS A 43 15.98 1.86 -10.90
C LYS A 43 15.91 2.74 -9.67
N ASP A 44 16.55 2.31 -8.59
CA ASP A 44 16.59 3.01 -7.30
C ASP A 44 17.98 3.02 -6.65
N GLY A 45 19.02 2.61 -7.41
CA GLY A 45 20.38 2.46 -6.92
C GLY A 45 20.65 1.18 -6.13
N LYS A 46 19.62 0.51 -5.61
CA LYS A 46 19.73 -0.71 -4.78
C LYS A 46 19.39 -1.98 -5.56
N VAL A 47 18.39 -1.88 -6.44
CA VAL A 47 17.97 -2.99 -7.29
C VAL A 47 18.70 -3.03 -8.62
N ASP A 48 19.26 -1.92 -9.08
CA ASP A 48 19.87 -1.73 -10.40
C ASP A 48 20.86 -2.82 -10.78
N PRO A 49 21.81 -3.23 -9.91
CA PRO A 49 22.79 -4.23 -10.25
C PRO A 49 22.19 -5.61 -10.57
N PHE A 50 20.95 -5.83 -10.15
CA PHE A 50 20.25 -7.11 -10.28
C PHE A 50 19.27 -7.16 -11.44
N ILE A 51 18.97 -6.03 -12.09
CA ILE A 51 18.03 -5.99 -13.22
C ILE A 51 18.72 -6.60 -14.45
N GLN A 52 18.28 -7.81 -14.83
CA GLN A 52 18.83 -8.52 -15.99
C GLN A 52 17.84 -8.57 -17.16
N ARG A 53 16.55 -8.72 -16.86
CA ARG A 53 15.46 -8.89 -17.83
C ARG A 53 14.22 -8.17 -17.37
N PRO A 54 13.26 -7.86 -18.27
CA PRO A 54 11.94 -7.41 -17.87
C PRO A 54 11.25 -8.39 -16.93
N VAL A 55 10.40 -7.87 -16.07
CA VAL A 55 9.48 -8.68 -15.25
C VAL A 55 8.39 -9.22 -16.15
N LEU A 56 8.17 -10.53 -16.13
CA LEU A 56 7.12 -11.20 -16.90
C LEU A 56 6.23 -12.02 -15.97
N GLY A 57 4.95 -12.07 -16.27
CA GLY A 57 4.03 -12.78 -15.43
C GLY A 57 2.67 -13.03 -16.05
N GLY A 58 1.76 -13.48 -15.21
CA GLY A 58 0.37 -13.68 -15.56
C GLY A 58 -0.52 -13.62 -14.33
N LEU A 59 -1.77 -13.39 -14.56
CA LEU A 59 -2.77 -13.27 -13.51
C LEU A 59 -4.09 -13.91 -13.89
N PHE A 60 -4.80 -14.33 -12.86
CA PHE A 60 -6.20 -14.72 -12.92
C PHE A 60 -6.98 -13.92 -11.89
N ALA A 61 -8.16 -13.44 -12.26
CA ALA A 61 -9.03 -12.70 -11.35
C ALA A 61 -10.51 -13.03 -11.58
N VAL A 62 -11.28 -12.86 -10.51
CA VAL A 62 -12.74 -12.92 -10.50
C VAL A 62 -13.26 -11.54 -10.17
N GLU A 63 -14.16 -11.02 -10.99
CA GLU A 63 -14.79 -9.71 -10.84
C GLU A 63 -16.26 -9.89 -10.43
N PHE A 64 -16.67 -9.09 -9.47
CA PHE A 64 -18.03 -8.97 -8.99
C PHE A 64 -18.63 -7.71 -9.60
N LEU A 65 -19.57 -7.93 -10.51
CA LEU A 65 -20.27 -6.85 -11.20
C LEU A 65 -21.51 -6.49 -10.41
N PRO A 66 -21.73 -5.22 -10.08
CA PRO A 66 -22.88 -4.82 -9.29
C PRO A 66 -24.17 -4.99 -10.08
N THR A 67 -25.08 -5.80 -9.59
CA THR A 67 -26.47 -5.80 -10.01
C THR A 67 -27.25 -4.80 -9.16
N GLY A 68 -28.21 -4.11 -9.74
CA GLY A 68 -29.03 -2.97 -9.26
C GLY A 68 -29.26 -2.68 -7.75
N ARG A 69 -28.76 -3.50 -6.85
CA ARG A 69 -28.88 -3.32 -5.38
C ARG A 69 -27.63 -2.77 -4.71
N TRP A 70 -26.53 -2.62 -5.43
CA TRP A 70 -25.27 -2.09 -4.87
C TRP A 70 -25.10 -0.61 -5.13
N HIS A 71 -25.91 0.18 -4.43
CA HIS A 71 -25.93 1.63 -4.56
C HIS A 71 -24.54 2.27 -4.38
N CYS A 72 -23.68 1.74 -3.52
CA CYS A 72 -22.34 2.28 -3.31
C CYS A 72 -21.47 2.20 -4.56
N LEU A 73 -21.49 1.09 -5.31
CA LEU A 73 -20.69 0.95 -6.55
C LEU A 73 -21.33 1.69 -7.74
N GLN A 74 -22.67 1.86 -7.72
CA GLN A 74 -23.35 2.69 -8.71
C GLN A 74 -22.94 4.15 -8.61
N GLN A 75 -22.73 4.67 -7.41
CA GLN A 75 -22.21 6.02 -7.18
C GLN A 75 -20.82 6.23 -7.75
N TRP A 76 -20.07 5.14 -7.93
CA TRP A 76 -18.77 5.09 -8.59
C TRP A 76 -18.85 4.71 -10.07
N ASN A 77 -19.90 5.19 -10.75
CA ASN A 77 -20.16 4.92 -12.17
C ASN A 77 -20.20 3.42 -12.51
N ASN A 78 -20.89 2.64 -11.67
CA ASN A 78 -20.97 1.19 -11.78
C ASN A 78 -19.60 0.49 -11.73
N ALA A 79 -18.74 0.91 -10.83
CA ALA A 79 -17.48 0.25 -10.58
C ALA A 79 -17.68 -1.23 -10.26
N SER A 80 -16.74 -2.09 -10.67
CA SER A 80 -16.69 -3.48 -10.24
C SER A 80 -15.56 -3.69 -9.24
N ILE A 81 -15.72 -4.69 -8.35
CA ILE A 81 -14.68 -5.13 -7.45
C ILE A 81 -14.19 -6.49 -7.93
N GLY A 82 -12.87 -6.69 -7.90
CA GLY A 82 -12.27 -7.97 -8.23
C GLY A 82 -11.32 -8.48 -7.17
N VAL A 83 -11.11 -9.78 -7.17
CA VAL A 83 -10.05 -10.45 -6.43
C VAL A 83 -9.22 -11.27 -7.40
N GLY A 84 -7.92 -11.29 -7.21
CA GLY A 84 -7.02 -11.97 -8.15
C GLY A 84 -5.77 -12.51 -7.51
N VAL A 85 -5.11 -13.36 -8.29
CA VAL A 85 -3.76 -13.85 -8.00
C VAL A 85 -2.87 -13.60 -9.20
N SER A 86 -1.63 -13.24 -8.96
CA SER A 86 -0.62 -13.08 -10.01
C SER A 86 0.67 -13.77 -9.64
N TYR A 87 1.38 -14.21 -10.67
CA TYR A 87 2.76 -14.67 -10.59
C TYR A 87 3.62 -13.75 -11.43
N LEU A 88 4.73 -13.28 -10.87
CA LEU A 88 5.71 -12.40 -11.51
C LEU A 88 7.09 -13.01 -11.39
N ASN A 89 7.77 -13.29 -12.50
CA ASN A 89 9.20 -13.53 -12.53
C ASN A 89 9.90 -12.16 -12.57
N LEU A 90 10.67 -11.85 -11.53
CA LEU A 90 11.28 -10.53 -11.33
C LEU A 90 12.53 -10.29 -12.20
N GLY A 91 12.78 -11.15 -13.19
CA GLY A 91 13.83 -10.95 -14.21
C GLY A 91 15.23 -11.38 -13.80
N ASN A 92 15.45 -11.85 -12.55
CA ASN A 92 16.71 -12.40 -12.06
C ASN A 92 16.43 -13.48 -11.02
N GLU A 93 16.54 -14.74 -11.42
CA GLU A 93 16.16 -15.88 -10.56
C GLU A 93 17.02 -16.04 -9.32
N THR A 94 18.28 -15.63 -9.37
CA THR A 94 19.22 -15.79 -8.25
C THR A 94 19.11 -14.70 -7.20
N LYS A 95 18.86 -13.46 -7.60
CA LYS A 95 18.89 -12.29 -6.70
C LYS A 95 17.48 -11.70 -6.42
N LEU A 96 16.60 -11.68 -7.41
CA LEU A 96 15.23 -11.11 -7.28
C LEU A 96 14.18 -12.21 -7.15
N GLY A 97 14.37 -13.34 -7.84
CA GLY A 97 13.43 -14.47 -7.79
C GLY A 97 12.11 -14.17 -8.45
N SER A 98 11.05 -14.58 -7.77
CA SER A 98 9.66 -14.41 -8.22
C SER A 98 8.78 -13.87 -7.09
N ALA A 99 7.67 -13.25 -7.45
CA ALA A 99 6.62 -12.84 -6.54
C ALA A 99 5.29 -13.52 -6.89
N ILE A 100 4.52 -13.90 -5.87
CA ILE A 100 3.13 -14.34 -6.00
C ILE A 100 2.30 -13.36 -5.19
N ALA A 101 1.35 -12.68 -5.82
CA ALA A 101 0.46 -11.76 -5.15
C ALA A 101 -0.98 -12.25 -5.15
N ALA A 102 -1.67 -12.06 -4.01
CA ALA A 102 -3.12 -12.16 -3.89
C ALA A 102 -3.66 -10.78 -3.54
N TYR A 103 -4.64 -10.30 -4.28
CA TYR A 103 -5.06 -8.90 -4.20
C TYR A 103 -6.54 -8.70 -4.48
N ALA A 104 -7.06 -7.58 -3.99
CA ALA A 104 -8.34 -7.02 -4.37
C ALA A 104 -8.13 -5.72 -5.15
N TYR A 105 -9.04 -5.42 -6.07
CA TYR A 105 -9.01 -4.21 -6.87
C TYR A 105 -10.42 -3.69 -7.16
N MET A 106 -10.49 -2.44 -7.54
CA MET A 106 -11.72 -1.82 -8.03
C MET A 106 -11.49 -1.30 -9.45
N ASN A 107 -12.34 -1.72 -10.40
CA ASN A 107 -12.37 -1.08 -11.71
C ASN A 107 -13.30 0.13 -11.62
N GLN A 108 -12.73 1.32 -11.60
CA GLN A 108 -13.46 2.58 -11.59
C GLN A 108 -13.52 3.16 -13.00
N PRO A 109 -14.64 3.01 -13.75
CA PRO A 109 -14.72 3.54 -15.10
C PRO A 109 -14.90 5.06 -15.09
N PHE A 110 -14.12 5.75 -15.91
CA PHE A 110 -14.37 7.15 -16.28
C PHE A 110 -15.36 7.24 -17.42
N TYR A 111 -15.22 6.29 -18.35
CA TYR A 111 -16.09 6.13 -19.48
C TYR A 111 -16.44 4.65 -19.66
N ASN A 112 -17.72 4.38 -19.87
CA ASN A 112 -18.24 3.05 -20.10
C ASN A 112 -19.20 3.11 -21.31
N GLY A 113 -18.67 2.88 -22.49
CA GLY A 113 -19.40 2.98 -23.74
C GLY A 113 -19.60 1.62 -24.43
N LYS A 114 -20.34 1.65 -25.54
CA LYS A 114 -20.68 0.43 -26.30
C LYS A 114 -19.48 -0.31 -26.87
N HIS A 115 -18.40 0.41 -27.23
CA HIS A 115 -17.25 -0.14 -27.92
C HIS A 115 -16.05 -0.35 -27.02
N PHE A 116 -15.93 0.44 -25.96
CA PHE A 116 -14.87 0.29 -24.97
C PHE A 116 -15.28 0.93 -23.64
N ALA A 117 -14.64 0.47 -22.59
CA ALA A 117 -14.61 1.12 -21.28
C ALA A 117 -13.17 1.53 -20.96
N ILE A 118 -12.99 2.65 -20.25
CA ILE A 118 -11.70 3.10 -19.74
C ILE A 118 -11.87 3.62 -18.33
N GLY A 119 -10.92 3.32 -17.47
CA GLY A 119 -10.98 3.73 -16.07
C GLY A 119 -9.69 3.48 -15.32
N LEU A 120 -9.74 3.73 -14.03
CA LEU A 120 -8.64 3.53 -13.09
C LEU A 120 -8.87 2.23 -12.31
N ARG A 121 -7.78 1.51 -12.04
CA ARG A 121 -7.78 0.27 -11.25
C ARG A 121 -6.81 0.39 -10.08
N PRO A 122 -7.23 0.95 -8.94
CA PRO A 122 -6.49 0.81 -7.69
C PRO A 122 -6.55 -0.64 -7.21
N THR A 123 -5.40 -1.14 -6.77
CA THR A 123 -5.21 -2.52 -6.30
C THR A 123 -4.47 -2.54 -4.97
N VAL A 124 -4.91 -3.38 -4.06
CA VAL A 124 -4.27 -3.61 -2.77
C VAL A 124 -4.25 -5.11 -2.46
N GLY A 125 -3.14 -5.61 -1.92
CA GLY A 125 -3.00 -7.02 -1.60
C GLY A 125 -1.73 -7.35 -0.85
N LEU A 126 -1.41 -8.63 -0.86
CA LEU A 126 -0.20 -9.19 -0.26
C LEU A 126 0.60 -9.92 -1.34
N ALA A 127 1.92 -9.78 -1.30
CA ALA A 127 2.84 -10.49 -2.18
C ALA A 127 3.86 -11.31 -1.37
N ALA A 128 4.05 -12.56 -1.75
CA ALA A 128 5.11 -13.40 -1.24
C ALA A 128 6.27 -13.42 -2.26
N VAL A 129 7.47 -13.04 -1.83
CA VAL A 129 8.68 -13.05 -2.66
C VAL A 129 9.57 -14.26 -2.33
N THR A 130 10.19 -14.85 -3.33
CA THR A 130 11.05 -16.02 -3.16
C THR A 130 12.48 -15.68 -2.76
N LYS A 131 12.93 -14.48 -3.11
CA LYS A 131 14.26 -13.97 -2.77
C LYS A 131 14.15 -12.70 -1.94
N ARG A 132 14.93 -12.63 -0.88
CA ARG A 132 15.01 -11.52 0.05
C ARG A 132 16.45 -11.33 0.49
N TYR A 133 16.77 -10.25 1.17
CA TYR A 133 18.09 -9.93 1.66
C TYR A 133 18.81 -11.13 2.33
N SER A 134 18.18 -11.75 3.32
CA SER A 134 18.79 -12.82 4.12
C SER A 134 19.11 -14.12 3.36
N ASN A 135 18.56 -14.35 2.18
CA ASN A 135 18.84 -15.52 1.35
C ASN A 135 19.58 -15.20 0.04
N THR A 136 19.99 -13.95 -0.14
CA THR A 136 20.83 -13.50 -1.25
C THR A 136 22.18 -12.98 -0.78
N TYR A 137 22.35 -12.87 0.52
CA TYR A 137 23.56 -12.42 1.17
C TYR A 137 24.59 -13.57 1.25
N GLU A 138 25.81 -13.28 0.82
CA GLU A 138 26.95 -14.21 0.86
C GLU A 138 28.11 -13.49 1.57
N GLY A 139 28.21 -13.58 2.90
CA GLY A 139 29.31 -12.95 3.63
C GLY A 139 29.25 -13.13 5.14
N LEU A 140 30.40 -12.94 5.79
CA LEU A 140 30.58 -13.14 7.22
C LEU A 140 30.12 -11.95 8.09
N THR A 141 29.97 -10.77 7.50
CA THR A 141 29.56 -9.55 8.21
C THR A 141 28.39 -8.87 7.52
N PRO A 142 27.23 -8.76 8.17
CA PRO A 142 26.03 -8.24 7.55
C PRO A 142 26.02 -6.73 7.25
N TYR A 143 27.12 -6.00 7.40
CA TYR A 143 27.07 -4.53 7.51
C TYR A 143 27.92 -3.72 6.54
N PHE A 144 29.03 -4.23 6.07
CA PHE A 144 30.02 -3.37 5.41
C PHE A 144 30.40 -3.76 3.99
N ASP A 145 29.97 -4.92 3.52
CA ASP A 145 30.34 -5.38 2.19
C ASP A 145 29.20 -6.17 1.56
N HIS A 146 28.28 -5.42 0.95
CA HIS A 146 27.04 -5.99 0.45
C HIS A 146 26.97 -6.05 -1.06
N GLU A 147 28.10 -6.06 -1.72
CA GLU A 147 28.13 -6.33 -3.15
C GLU A 147 27.46 -7.69 -3.39
N GLY A 148 26.27 -7.65 -4.01
CA GLY A 148 25.55 -8.84 -4.39
C GLY A 148 24.35 -9.25 -3.51
N ALA A 149 24.02 -8.53 -2.43
CA ALA A 149 22.81 -8.79 -1.65
C ALA A 149 21.58 -7.99 -2.17
N ASN A 150 20.40 -8.59 -2.06
CA ASN A 150 19.15 -7.92 -2.42
C ASN A 150 18.68 -6.97 -1.32
N TRP A 151 19.03 -5.71 -1.42
CA TRP A 151 18.65 -4.66 -0.46
C TRP A 151 17.20 -4.17 -0.57
N SER A 152 16.47 -4.63 -1.57
CA SER A 152 15.12 -4.12 -1.81
C SER A 152 14.11 -4.70 -0.84
N ILE A 153 14.26 -5.96 -0.44
CA ILE A 153 13.24 -6.67 0.34
C ILE A 153 13.89 -7.50 1.48
N GLY A 154 13.46 -7.22 2.73
CA GLY A 154 13.88 -7.96 3.92
C GLY A 154 12.92 -9.10 4.34
N SER A 155 11.68 -9.08 3.88
CA SER A 155 10.63 -10.03 4.28
C SER A 155 10.14 -10.91 3.13
N ILE A 156 9.60 -12.10 3.46
CA ILE A 156 8.92 -12.95 2.48
C ILE A 156 7.56 -12.35 2.13
N LEU A 157 6.79 -11.97 3.14
CA LEU A 157 5.45 -11.39 2.96
C LEU A 157 5.55 -9.87 2.93
N ASN A 158 4.94 -9.28 1.91
CA ASN A 158 4.96 -7.86 1.64
C ASN A 158 3.56 -7.37 1.23
N ALA A 159 3.29 -6.08 1.36
CA ALA A 159 2.16 -5.46 0.72
C ALA A 159 2.37 -5.42 -0.80
N TYR A 160 1.28 -5.54 -1.54
CA TYR A 160 1.21 -5.32 -2.98
C TYR A 160 0.23 -4.20 -3.26
N LEU A 161 0.69 -3.15 -3.90
CA LEU A 161 -0.09 -1.99 -4.31
C LEU A 161 0.05 -1.79 -5.81
N ALA A 162 -1.04 -1.46 -6.51
CA ALA A 162 -0.94 -1.03 -7.90
C ALA A 162 -1.97 0.05 -8.21
N LEU A 163 -1.63 0.86 -9.20
CA LEU A 163 -2.52 1.84 -9.79
C LEU A 163 -2.35 1.79 -11.30
N GLU A 164 -3.39 1.34 -11.99
CA GLU A 164 -3.38 1.11 -13.43
C GLU A 164 -4.49 1.90 -14.11
N LEU A 165 -4.21 2.40 -15.30
CA LEU A 165 -5.23 2.75 -16.27
C LEU A 165 -5.63 1.47 -17.01
N TYR A 166 -6.92 1.15 -17.10
CA TYR A 166 -7.40 -0.01 -17.83
C TYR A 166 -8.32 0.38 -18.96
N MET A 167 -8.37 -0.48 -19.98
CA MET A 167 -9.29 -0.42 -21.10
C MET A 167 -9.86 -1.82 -21.38
N ASP A 168 -11.19 -1.90 -21.48
CA ASP A 168 -11.89 -3.13 -21.88
C ASP A 168 -12.57 -2.90 -23.22
N PHE A 169 -12.37 -3.84 -24.16
CA PHE A 169 -12.95 -3.83 -25.50
C PHE A 169 -13.90 -5.03 -25.63
N PRO A 170 -15.22 -4.84 -25.47
CA PRO A 170 -16.20 -5.90 -25.68
C PRO A 170 -16.12 -6.44 -27.12
N ILE A 171 -16.09 -7.76 -27.27
CA ILE A 171 -16.06 -8.44 -28.57
C ILE A 171 -17.45 -9.00 -28.86
N LYS A 172 -17.77 -10.14 -28.27
CA LYS A 172 -19.00 -10.89 -28.51
C LYS A 172 -19.23 -11.90 -27.38
N ASP A 173 -20.51 -12.20 -27.12
CA ASP A 173 -20.91 -13.28 -26.22
C ASP A 173 -20.30 -13.25 -24.81
N GLY A 174 -20.17 -12.05 -24.25
CA GLY A 174 -19.59 -11.84 -22.93
C GLY A 174 -18.06 -11.78 -22.88
N TRP A 175 -17.38 -11.95 -24.01
CA TRP A 175 -15.94 -11.80 -24.11
C TRP A 175 -15.52 -10.35 -24.34
N ALA A 176 -14.42 -9.98 -23.74
CA ALA A 176 -13.74 -8.70 -23.98
C ALA A 176 -12.22 -8.90 -23.99
N ILE A 177 -11.52 -8.10 -24.78
CA ILE A 177 -10.06 -7.91 -24.62
C ILE A 177 -9.86 -6.86 -23.52
N THR A 178 -8.95 -7.13 -22.61
CA THR A 178 -8.56 -6.18 -21.55
C THR A 178 -7.11 -5.79 -21.71
N LEU A 179 -6.85 -4.50 -21.61
CA LEU A 179 -5.52 -3.88 -21.60
C LEU A 179 -5.41 -3.03 -20.38
N SER A 180 -4.28 -3.08 -19.68
CA SER A 180 -4.00 -2.12 -18.60
C SER A 180 -2.52 -1.76 -18.55
N GLY A 181 -2.22 -0.66 -17.88
CA GLY A 181 -0.85 -0.24 -17.65
C GLY A 181 -0.76 0.75 -16.50
N GLY A 182 0.33 0.66 -15.74
CA GLY A 182 0.51 1.49 -14.58
C GLY A 182 1.70 1.10 -13.70
N TRP A 183 1.63 1.57 -12.48
CA TRP A 183 2.64 1.38 -11.45
C TRP A 183 2.22 0.29 -10.47
N HIS A 184 3.18 -0.57 -10.12
CA HIS A 184 3.02 -1.62 -9.11
C HIS A 184 4.15 -1.50 -8.09
N HIS A 185 3.84 -1.77 -6.84
CA HIS A 185 4.77 -1.66 -5.73
C HIS A 185 4.66 -2.86 -4.79
N ILE A 186 5.81 -3.42 -4.43
CA ILE A 186 5.91 -4.51 -3.45
C ILE A 186 6.87 -4.07 -2.35
N SER A 187 6.38 -3.93 -1.11
CA SER A 187 7.20 -3.59 0.05
C SER A 187 6.53 -4.02 1.35
N ASN A 188 7.28 -4.05 2.44
CA ASN A 188 6.72 -4.42 3.75
C ASN A 188 6.42 -3.23 4.67
N GLY A 189 6.46 -1.99 4.15
CA GLY A 189 6.14 -0.81 4.93
C GLY A 189 7.07 -0.57 6.13
N SER A 190 8.33 -0.94 6.00
CA SER A 190 9.35 -0.88 7.07
C SER A 190 9.13 -1.83 8.26
N PHE A 191 8.24 -2.82 8.11
CA PHE A 191 8.11 -3.86 9.11
C PHE A 191 9.42 -4.62 9.30
N MET A 192 10.11 -4.97 8.20
CA MET A 192 11.43 -5.61 8.20
C MET A 192 12.39 -4.88 7.26
N HIS A 193 13.65 -4.71 7.68
CA HIS A 193 14.70 -4.13 6.86
C HIS A 193 15.63 -5.20 6.26
N PRO A 194 16.23 -4.89 5.07
CA PRO A 194 16.03 -3.70 4.25
C PRO A 194 14.67 -3.65 3.56
N ASN A 195 14.17 -2.46 3.24
CA ASN A 195 12.87 -2.26 2.58
C ASN A 195 12.91 -1.06 1.63
N ALA A 196 13.65 -1.17 0.53
CA ALA A 196 13.53 -0.21 -0.58
C ALA A 196 12.26 -0.46 -1.40
N GLY A 197 11.80 -1.72 -1.42
CA GLY A 197 10.67 -2.17 -2.21
C GLY A 197 11.01 -2.42 -3.68
N TYR A 198 10.12 -3.08 -4.40
CA TYR A 198 10.15 -3.18 -5.85
C TYR A 198 9.12 -2.23 -6.44
N ASN A 199 9.57 -1.31 -7.28
CA ASN A 199 8.72 -0.44 -8.07
C ASN A 199 8.77 -0.93 -9.51
N LEU A 200 7.61 -1.27 -10.06
CA LEU A 200 7.46 -1.80 -11.42
C LEU A 200 6.57 -0.86 -12.20
N PHE A 201 6.92 -0.58 -13.46
CA PHE A 201 6.05 0.10 -14.39
C PHE A 201 5.81 -0.79 -15.60
N GLY A 202 4.54 -1.11 -15.87
CA GLY A 202 4.23 -2.10 -16.88
C GLY A 202 2.76 -2.15 -17.24
N GLY A 203 2.38 -3.25 -17.88
CA GLY A 203 1.01 -3.44 -18.31
C GLY A 203 0.63 -4.90 -18.46
N GLU A 204 -0.65 -5.10 -18.72
CA GLU A 204 -1.29 -6.39 -18.86
C GLU A 204 -2.10 -6.40 -20.17
N LEU A 205 -2.10 -7.54 -20.84
CA LEU A 205 -2.97 -7.84 -21.95
C LEU A 205 -3.65 -9.17 -21.69
N GLY A 206 -4.97 -9.23 -21.84
CA GLY A 206 -5.71 -10.43 -21.54
C GLY A 206 -7.11 -10.46 -22.08
N VAL A 207 -7.86 -11.42 -21.59
CA VAL A 207 -9.27 -11.61 -21.89
C VAL A 207 -10.10 -11.57 -20.61
N ARG A 208 -11.30 -11.05 -20.75
CA ARG A 208 -12.33 -11.03 -19.73
C ARG A 208 -13.57 -11.73 -20.26
N TYR A 209 -14.15 -12.61 -19.46
CA TYR A 209 -15.34 -13.37 -19.80
C TYR A 209 -16.45 -13.15 -18.77
N HIS A 210 -17.63 -12.76 -19.24
CA HIS A 210 -18.83 -12.55 -18.45
C HIS A 210 -19.92 -13.55 -18.88
N PRO A 211 -20.07 -14.70 -18.20
CA PRO A 211 -20.93 -15.80 -18.64
C PRO A 211 -22.42 -15.48 -18.62
N GLN A 212 -22.85 -14.50 -17.83
CA GLN A 212 -24.28 -14.12 -17.73
C GLN A 212 -24.83 -13.59 -19.06
N VAL A 213 -24.01 -12.82 -19.80
CA VAL A 213 -24.39 -12.31 -21.13
C VAL A 213 -24.77 -13.43 -22.09
N GLN A 214 -24.08 -14.58 -22.02
CA GLN A 214 -24.35 -15.72 -22.85
C GLN A 214 -25.62 -16.46 -22.42
N ARG A 215 -25.89 -16.59 -21.10
CA ARG A 215 -27.09 -17.26 -20.59
C ARG A 215 -28.35 -16.48 -20.98
N ASP A 216 -28.34 -15.18 -20.88
CA ASP A 216 -29.45 -14.32 -21.20
C ASP A 216 -29.81 -14.39 -22.69
N LYS A 217 -28.84 -14.54 -23.58
CA LYS A 217 -29.07 -14.80 -25.03
C LYS A 217 -29.74 -16.14 -25.29
N VAL A 218 -29.32 -17.21 -24.61
CA VAL A 218 -29.87 -18.56 -24.76
C VAL A 218 -31.31 -18.65 -24.25
N GLN A 219 -31.64 -17.87 -23.19
CA GLN A 219 -32.98 -17.86 -22.59
C GLN A 219 -33.97 -16.92 -23.29
N GLY A 220 -33.55 -16.22 -24.37
CA GLY A 220 -34.43 -15.37 -25.17
C GLY A 220 -34.91 -14.09 -24.49
N THR A 221 -34.31 -13.72 -23.38
CA THR A 221 -34.58 -12.45 -22.69
C THR A 221 -33.96 -11.31 -23.48
N LYS A 222 -34.76 -10.67 -24.33
CA LYS A 222 -34.34 -9.60 -25.24
C LYS A 222 -33.79 -8.33 -24.53
N GLU A 223 -33.97 -8.17 -23.24
CA GLU A 223 -33.59 -6.96 -22.52
C GLU A 223 -32.10 -6.87 -22.09
N LEU A 224 -31.35 -7.98 -22.16
CA LEU A 224 -29.97 -8.01 -21.68
C LEU A 224 -28.90 -8.11 -22.76
N ALA A 225 -29.26 -7.99 -24.04
CA ALA A 225 -28.31 -8.08 -25.16
C ALA A 225 -27.40 -6.83 -25.31
N ASP A 226 -27.58 -5.82 -24.50
CA ASP A 226 -26.71 -4.65 -24.48
C ASP A 226 -25.62 -4.84 -23.42
N THR A 227 -24.46 -5.36 -23.84
CA THR A 227 -23.24 -5.50 -23.02
C THR A 227 -22.72 -4.14 -22.52
N THR A 228 -23.30 -3.08 -23.01
CA THR A 228 -23.18 -1.73 -22.54
C THR A 228 -24.49 -1.31 -21.90
N ARG A 229 -24.82 -1.87 -20.75
CA ARG A 229 -25.81 -1.18 -19.95
C ARG A 229 -25.23 0.20 -19.62
N THR A 230 -25.63 1.18 -20.41
CA THR A 230 -25.74 2.55 -19.96
C THR A 230 -26.77 2.51 -18.83
N TYR A 231 -26.31 2.08 -17.68
CA TYR A 231 -27.08 2.23 -16.45
C TYR A 231 -27.25 3.74 -16.30
N LYS A 232 -28.45 4.22 -16.58
CA LYS A 232 -28.81 5.58 -16.23
C LYS A 232 -28.60 5.64 -14.73
N ALA A 233 -27.53 6.32 -14.29
CA ALA A 233 -27.25 6.48 -12.86
C ALA A 233 -28.59 6.85 -12.21
N PRO A 234 -29.05 6.14 -11.17
CA PRO A 234 -30.23 6.59 -10.44
C PRO A 234 -29.94 8.03 -10.08
N THR A 235 -30.92 8.88 -10.32
CA THR A 235 -30.88 10.28 -9.97
C THR A 235 -30.33 10.42 -8.55
N PRO A 236 -29.52 11.48 -8.26
CA PRO A 236 -28.83 11.65 -6.98
C PRO A 236 -29.72 11.75 -5.73
N ASP A 237 -31.00 11.51 -5.86
CA ASP A 237 -32.03 11.72 -4.83
C ASP A 237 -32.13 10.61 -3.76
N VAL A 238 -31.28 9.58 -3.79
CA VAL A 238 -31.22 8.69 -2.64
C VAL A 238 -30.13 9.22 -1.71
N PRO A 239 -30.50 9.90 -0.62
CA PRO A 239 -29.55 10.36 0.36
C PRO A 239 -28.75 9.16 0.85
N ARG A 240 -27.45 9.25 0.80
CA ARG A 240 -26.61 8.21 1.36
C ARG A 240 -26.74 8.25 2.87
N LYS A 241 -27.22 7.18 3.44
CA LYS A 241 -27.09 6.94 4.86
C LYS A 241 -25.59 6.73 5.19
N LEU A 242 -25.00 7.73 5.81
CA LEU A 242 -23.75 7.58 6.51
C LEU A 242 -24.11 7.04 7.87
N TYR A 243 -23.71 5.81 8.19
CA TYR A 243 -24.11 5.19 9.42
C TYR A 243 -25.64 5.23 9.63
N ASP A 244 -26.24 4.26 10.13
CA ASP A 244 -27.64 4.16 10.56
C ASP A 244 -28.69 5.02 9.82
N GLY A 245 -28.39 5.41 8.61
CA GLY A 245 -29.32 6.12 7.74
C GLY A 245 -29.52 7.60 8.00
N VAL A 246 -28.68 8.19 8.78
CA VAL A 246 -28.70 9.64 9.02
C VAL A 246 -27.90 10.35 7.94
N ASP A 247 -28.50 11.36 7.30
CA ASP A 247 -27.80 12.29 6.40
C ASP A 247 -26.90 13.22 7.22
N LYS A 248 -25.76 12.70 7.67
CA LYS A 248 -24.78 13.50 8.38
C LYS A 248 -23.88 14.21 7.38
N LYS A 249 -23.89 15.53 7.40
CA LYS A 249 -22.91 16.37 6.69
C LYS A 249 -21.57 16.44 7.41
N TRP A 250 -21.52 16.01 8.65
CA TRP A 250 -20.36 16.06 9.53
C TRP A 250 -20.18 14.72 10.25
N ALA A 251 -18.95 14.31 10.43
CA ALA A 251 -18.58 13.15 11.23
C ALA A 251 -17.36 13.49 12.09
N VAL A 252 -17.31 12.96 13.29
CA VAL A 252 -16.17 13.05 14.20
C VAL A 252 -15.67 11.64 14.44
N GLU A 253 -14.36 11.42 14.33
CA GLU A 253 -13.76 10.10 14.51
C GLU A 253 -12.60 10.18 15.51
N ILE A 254 -12.49 9.14 16.34
CA ILE A 254 -11.35 8.89 17.22
C ILE A 254 -10.87 7.48 16.93
N SER A 255 -9.56 7.29 16.69
CA SER A 255 -8.98 5.98 16.46
C SER A 255 -7.66 5.78 17.18
N ALA A 256 -7.39 4.54 17.57
CA ALA A 256 -6.13 4.09 18.12
C ALA A 256 -5.63 2.89 17.32
N THR A 257 -4.40 2.98 16.84
CA THR A 257 -3.73 1.93 16.07
C THR A 257 -2.37 1.62 16.67
N GLY A 258 -1.85 0.42 16.43
CA GLY A 258 -0.54 -0.02 16.87
C GLY A 258 0.09 -0.98 15.90
N GLY A 259 1.40 -1.13 16.00
CA GLY A 259 2.19 -1.98 15.15
C GLY A 259 3.60 -2.19 15.68
N ALA A 260 4.44 -2.75 14.83
CA ALA A 260 5.85 -2.91 15.12
C ALA A 260 6.67 -2.65 13.85
N LYS A 261 7.88 -2.13 14.02
CA LYS A 261 8.83 -1.93 12.93
C LYS A 261 10.24 -2.31 13.34
N GLN A 262 11.05 -2.67 12.37
CA GLN A 262 12.50 -2.64 12.52
C GLN A 262 13.04 -1.27 12.14
N ASN A 263 14.26 -0.97 12.53
CA ASN A 263 14.96 0.19 12.02
C ASN A 263 16.35 -0.21 11.49
N TYR A 264 16.84 0.59 10.54
CA TYR A 264 18.04 0.27 9.77
C TYR A 264 19.33 0.32 10.59
N TYR A 265 19.45 1.26 11.53
CA TYR A 265 20.67 1.43 12.30
C TYR A 265 20.71 0.55 13.55
N GLY A 266 21.72 -0.29 13.64
CA GLY A 266 22.03 -1.08 14.82
C GLY A 266 21.27 -2.41 14.95
N ASP A 267 20.10 -2.53 14.39
CA ASP A 267 19.24 -3.69 14.57
C ASP A 267 19.77 -4.95 13.91
N ASN A 268 20.40 -4.77 12.79
CA ASN A 268 20.88 -5.90 12.02
C ASN A 268 22.08 -6.61 12.64
N ARG A 269 22.83 -5.98 13.52
CA ARG A 269 23.96 -6.61 14.21
C ARG A 269 23.51 -7.62 15.25
N ASN A 270 22.36 -7.38 15.86
CA ASN A 270 21.81 -8.20 16.94
C ASN A 270 20.62 -9.05 16.50
N GLY A 271 20.43 -9.27 15.20
CA GLY A 271 19.39 -10.15 14.71
C GLY A 271 18.00 -9.63 14.91
N GLN A 272 17.72 -8.38 14.46
CA GLN A 272 16.34 -7.97 14.19
C GLN A 272 15.51 -7.52 15.40
N LYS A 273 15.91 -6.48 16.06
CA LYS A 273 15.11 -5.85 17.11
C LYS A 273 13.89 -5.13 16.51
N PHE A 274 12.71 -5.43 17.06
CA PHE A 274 11.46 -4.74 16.76
C PHE A 274 11.16 -3.67 17.80
N PHE A 275 10.60 -2.55 17.33
CA PHE A 275 10.14 -1.45 18.15
C PHE A 275 8.64 -1.29 18.00
N GLY A 276 7.93 -1.12 19.10
CA GLY A 276 6.51 -0.82 19.08
C GLY A 276 6.24 0.56 18.53
N VAL A 277 5.19 0.67 17.73
CA VAL A 277 4.64 1.95 17.22
C VAL A 277 3.17 2.04 17.54
N ALA A 278 2.66 3.24 17.72
CA ALA A 278 1.24 3.49 17.91
C ALA A 278 0.84 4.86 17.35
N THR A 279 -0.42 4.97 16.94
CA THR A 279 -1.03 6.23 16.50
C THR A 279 -2.36 6.43 17.20
N LEU A 280 -2.58 7.61 17.76
CA LEU A 280 -3.87 8.08 18.26
C LEU A 280 -4.32 9.26 17.39
N LYS A 281 -5.54 9.22 16.89
CA LYS A 281 -6.12 10.25 16.04
C LYS A 281 -7.44 10.75 16.57
N ALA A 282 -7.68 12.05 16.36
CA ALA A 282 -9.00 12.66 16.52
C ALA A 282 -9.22 13.59 15.33
N ALA A 283 -10.29 13.40 14.58
CA ALA A 283 -10.57 14.13 13.35
C ALA A 283 -12.03 14.48 13.19
N ALA A 284 -12.30 15.59 12.51
CA ALA A 284 -13.63 15.99 12.07
C ALA A 284 -13.67 16.05 10.54
N TYR A 285 -14.74 15.54 9.97
CA TYR A 285 -14.92 15.42 8.52
C TYR A 285 -16.19 16.16 8.08
N TRP A 286 -16.07 16.88 6.97
CA TRP A 286 -17.19 17.36 6.18
C TRP A 286 -17.42 16.43 5.00
N VAL A 287 -18.68 16.07 4.73
CA VAL A 287 -19.11 15.11 3.71
C VAL A 287 -19.85 15.84 2.60
N PRO A 288 -19.15 16.47 1.64
CA PRO A 288 -19.80 17.19 0.53
C PRO A 288 -20.48 16.26 -0.47
N LEU A 289 -19.95 15.04 -0.63
CA LEU A 289 -20.43 14.05 -1.59
C LEU A 289 -20.59 12.67 -0.94
N SER A 290 -21.48 11.88 -1.46
CA SER A 290 -21.72 10.51 -0.95
C SER A 290 -20.49 9.58 -1.10
N ILE A 291 -19.56 9.92 -1.99
CA ILE A 291 -18.34 9.14 -2.28
C ILE A 291 -17.07 9.78 -1.73
N PHE A 292 -17.18 10.97 -1.14
CA PHE A 292 -15.99 11.72 -0.72
C PHE A 292 -16.27 12.53 0.55
N ARG A 293 -15.29 12.55 1.43
CA ARG A 293 -15.24 13.43 2.59
C ARG A 293 -13.84 14.03 2.75
N ILE A 294 -13.78 15.18 3.37
CA ILE A 294 -12.52 15.85 3.71
C ILE A 294 -12.57 16.28 5.17
N GLY A 295 -11.49 16.02 5.87
CA GLY A 295 -11.39 16.32 7.29
C GLY A 295 -10.10 17.01 7.66
N GLY A 296 -10.04 17.42 8.93
CA GLY A 296 -8.83 17.85 9.61
C GLY A 296 -8.77 17.19 10.98
N GLY A 297 -7.57 16.86 11.43
CA GLY A 297 -7.40 16.15 12.69
C GLY A 297 -6.03 16.30 13.31
N PHE A 298 -5.96 15.95 14.58
CA PHE A 298 -4.72 15.82 15.32
C PHE A 298 -4.29 14.36 15.36
N ASP A 299 -2.98 14.15 15.14
CA ASP A 299 -2.33 12.86 15.16
C ASP A 299 -1.24 12.85 16.22
N ALA A 300 -1.28 11.90 17.15
CA ALA A 300 -0.22 11.64 18.10
C ALA A 300 0.42 10.28 17.78
N PHE A 301 1.73 10.28 17.60
CA PHE A 301 2.51 9.11 17.26
C PHE A 301 3.44 8.73 18.39
N TYR A 302 3.53 7.45 18.67
CA TYR A 302 4.55 6.83 19.49
C TYR A 302 5.44 5.95 18.61
N ASP A 303 6.76 6.08 18.75
CA ASP A 303 7.75 5.26 18.08
C ASP A 303 8.89 4.93 19.05
N GLY A 304 8.89 3.69 19.54
CA GLY A 304 9.83 3.22 20.54
C GLY A 304 11.30 3.23 20.11
N TYR A 305 11.56 3.26 18.80
CA TYR A 305 12.92 3.36 18.28
C TYR A 305 13.63 4.61 18.77
N TYR A 306 12.98 5.76 18.73
CA TYR A 306 13.61 7.04 19.05
C TYR A 306 13.96 7.22 20.53
N GLY A 307 13.38 6.41 21.41
CA GLY A 307 13.78 6.35 22.81
C GLY A 307 15.14 5.71 23.03
N SER A 308 15.63 4.89 22.08
CA SER A 308 16.87 4.12 22.19
C SER A 308 17.94 4.50 21.18
N VAL A 309 17.77 5.59 20.42
CA VAL A 309 18.72 5.98 19.36
C VAL A 309 20.12 6.23 19.90
N SER A 310 20.27 6.86 21.06
CA SER A 310 21.57 7.09 21.69
C SER A 310 22.30 5.79 22.01
N ASP A 311 21.58 4.77 22.49
CA ASP A 311 22.18 3.48 22.80
C ASP A 311 22.65 2.76 21.55
N GLN A 312 21.83 2.83 20.50
CA GLN A 312 22.18 2.20 19.24
C GLN A 312 23.41 2.86 18.61
N PHE A 313 23.51 4.19 18.68
CA PHE A 313 24.69 4.91 18.22
C PHE A 313 25.93 4.56 19.02
N ALA A 314 25.82 4.49 20.34
CA ALA A 314 26.92 4.12 21.22
C ALA A 314 27.41 2.68 21.02
N ASN A 315 26.58 1.79 20.50
CA ASN A 315 26.90 0.39 20.19
C ASN A 315 27.49 0.18 18.79
N LEU A 316 27.65 1.23 17.98
CA LEU A 316 28.34 1.12 16.71
C LEU A 316 29.85 0.96 16.93
N PRO A 317 30.59 0.12 16.15
CA PRO A 317 32.04 0.01 16.27
C PRO A 317 32.71 1.38 16.15
N GLY A 318 33.56 1.68 17.11
CA GLY A 318 34.26 2.96 17.23
C GLY A 318 33.48 4.03 18.00
N ASN A 319 32.23 3.75 18.41
CA ASN A 319 31.39 4.66 19.17
C ASN A 319 31.01 4.08 20.55
N GLU A 320 31.72 3.06 21.02
CA GLU A 320 31.42 2.39 22.30
C GLU A 320 31.33 3.42 23.45
N GLY A 321 30.15 3.48 24.06
CA GLY A 321 29.87 4.38 25.17
C GLY A 321 29.70 5.86 24.82
N ALA A 322 29.74 6.22 23.52
CA ALA A 322 29.51 7.59 23.10
C ALA A 322 28.02 7.97 23.18
N THR A 323 27.73 9.14 23.69
CA THR A 323 26.42 9.77 23.55
C THR A 323 26.33 10.53 22.23
N LEU A 324 25.14 10.58 21.63
CA LEU A 324 24.91 11.37 20.43
C LEU A 324 25.02 12.86 20.76
N THR A 325 26.26 13.33 20.85
CA THR A 325 26.60 14.72 21.15
C THR A 325 27.34 15.31 19.96
N TYR A 326 26.80 16.39 19.42
CA TYR A 326 27.39 17.08 18.29
C TYR A 326 27.48 18.58 18.57
N PHE A 327 28.64 19.18 18.29
CA PHE A 327 28.93 20.58 18.68
C PHE A 327 28.59 20.92 20.14
N GLY A 328 28.85 19.98 21.04
CA GLY A 328 28.57 20.17 22.48
C GLY A 328 27.09 20.11 22.85
N LYS A 329 26.21 19.77 21.92
CA LYS A 329 24.77 19.59 22.20
C LYS A 329 24.43 18.09 22.13
N THR A 330 23.79 17.63 23.19
CA THR A 330 23.21 16.27 23.20
C THR A 330 21.85 16.33 22.52
N PHE A 331 21.72 15.63 21.38
CA PHE A 331 20.51 15.66 20.56
C PHE A 331 19.43 14.72 21.07
N LEU A 332 19.82 13.50 21.41
CA LEU A 332 18.94 12.54 22.04
C LEU A 332 19.64 12.02 23.27
N LYS A 333 19.04 12.23 24.42
CA LYS A 333 19.48 11.58 25.64
C LYS A 333 18.99 10.14 25.63
N HIS A 334 19.86 9.28 26.16
CA HIS A 334 19.55 7.92 26.48
C HIS A 334 18.20 7.80 27.19
N SER A 335 17.33 6.92 26.70
CA SER A 335 16.05 6.55 27.36
C SER A 335 15.06 7.69 27.61
N GLU A 336 15.14 8.83 26.94
CA GLU A 336 14.13 9.86 27.11
C GLU A 336 12.85 9.50 26.39
N VAL A 337 11.82 9.11 27.15
CA VAL A 337 10.49 8.75 26.65
C VAL A 337 9.88 9.82 25.76
N LYS A 338 10.17 11.10 26.01
CA LYS A 338 9.69 12.22 25.18
C LYS A 338 10.11 12.12 23.72
N ASN A 339 11.25 11.50 23.42
CA ASN A 339 11.75 11.32 22.06
C ASN A 339 10.89 10.35 21.24
N CYS A 340 10.14 9.48 21.93
CA CYS A 340 9.25 8.52 21.26
C CYS A 340 7.97 9.19 20.72
N PHE A 341 7.65 10.41 21.14
CA PHE A 341 6.38 11.04 20.79
C PHE A 341 6.55 12.13 19.75
N ARG A 342 5.62 12.14 18.80
CA ARG A 342 5.42 13.21 17.82
C ARG A 342 3.96 13.58 17.78
N VAL A 343 3.64 14.85 17.58
CA VAL A 343 2.26 15.34 17.43
C VAL A 343 2.19 16.16 16.17
N GLY A 344 1.13 15.97 15.40
CA GLY A 344 0.89 16.69 14.18
C GLY A 344 -0.57 17.05 13.97
N PHE A 345 -0.80 17.85 12.96
CA PHE A 345 -2.11 18.16 12.41
C PHE A 345 -2.14 17.71 10.96
N SER A 346 -3.23 17.06 10.53
CA SER A 346 -3.37 16.55 9.16
C SER A 346 -4.65 16.99 8.48
N ILE A 347 -4.57 17.15 7.15
CA ILE A 347 -5.70 17.28 6.25
C ILE A 347 -5.96 15.89 5.68
N GLN A 348 -7.22 15.48 5.69
CA GLN A 348 -7.62 14.08 5.52
C GLN A 348 -8.71 13.93 4.44
N PRO A 349 -8.35 14.00 3.14
CA PRO A 349 -9.26 13.62 2.07
C PRO A 349 -9.46 12.10 2.06
N GLU A 350 -10.70 11.67 2.00
CA GLU A 350 -11.07 10.26 2.02
C GLU A 350 -12.18 9.94 1.00
N PHE A 351 -12.03 8.81 0.32
CA PHE A 351 -13.03 8.23 -0.57
C PHE A 351 -13.82 7.16 0.16
N ILE A 352 -15.11 7.11 -0.10
CA ILE A 352 -16.05 6.23 0.58
C ILE A 352 -16.68 5.26 -0.40
N ILE A 353 -16.57 3.96 -0.13
CA ILE A 353 -17.11 2.86 -0.94
C ILE A 353 -17.93 1.95 -0.01
N GLY A 354 -19.20 2.29 0.21
CA GLY A 354 -20.01 1.60 1.21
C GLY A 354 -19.43 1.73 2.61
N ASN A 355 -19.15 0.61 3.25
CA ASN A 355 -18.52 0.58 4.59
C ASN A 355 -17.00 0.77 4.55
N LEU A 356 -16.39 0.75 3.37
CA LEU A 356 -14.97 0.96 3.19
C LEU A 356 -14.68 2.44 2.94
N THR A 357 -13.64 2.97 3.60
CA THR A 357 -13.13 4.31 3.38
C THR A 357 -11.62 4.23 3.18
N ALA A 358 -11.13 4.89 2.15
CA ALA A 358 -9.70 4.96 1.82
C ALA A 358 -9.27 6.41 1.68
N GLY A 359 -8.14 6.79 2.27
CA GLY A 359 -7.64 8.15 2.23
C GLY A 359 -6.12 8.28 2.24
N ILE A 360 -5.67 9.45 1.84
CA ILE A 360 -4.29 9.89 1.97
C ILE A 360 -4.29 11.14 2.83
N HIS A 361 -3.85 11.01 4.06
CA HIS A 361 -3.74 12.13 5.00
C HIS A 361 -2.38 12.79 4.84
N VAL A 362 -2.35 14.10 4.76
CA VAL A 362 -1.11 14.89 4.70
C VAL A 362 -1.04 15.76 5.95
N GLY A 363 -0.01 15.55 6.74
CA GLY A 363 0.13 16.20 8.03
C GLY A 363 1.45 16.92 8.22
N PHE A 364 1.45 17.81 9.20
CA PHE A 364 2.60 18.64 9.60
C PHE A 364 2.86 18.44 11.08
N TYR A 365 4.12 18.24 11.45
CA TYR A 365 4.49 18.11 12.86
C TYR A 365 4.41 19.43 13.60
N LEU A 366 3.65 19.44 14.69
CA LEU A 366 3.61 20.50 15.68
C LEU A 366 4.68 20.28 16.75
N TYR A 367 4.94 19.01 17.08
CA TYR A 367 5.99 18.57 17.99
C TYR A 367 6.73 17.39 17.36
N ASP A 368 8.02 17.55 17.16
CA ASP A 368 8.91 16.53 16.62
C ASP A 368 10.31 16.68 17.20
N PRO A 369 10.68 15.89 18.22
CA PRO A 369 12.00 15.95 18.81
C PRO A 369 13.11 15.47 17.86
N VAL A 370 12.76 14.68 16.84
CA VAL A 370 13.71 14.06 15.89
C VAL A 370 14.27 15.09 14.90
N LYS A 371 13.53 16.14 14.58
CA LYS A 371 14.01 17.19 13.68
C LYS A 371 15.24 17.94 14.19
N ASN A 372 15.52 17.86 15.49
CA ASN A 372 16.70 18.47 16.11
C ASN A 372 17.99 17.69 15.83
N LEU A 373 17.92 16.57 15.12
CA LEU A 373 19.08 15.79 14.65
C LEU A 373 19.71 16.37 13.38
N GLU A 374 19.16 17.44 12.83
CA GLU A 374 19.66 18.08 11.61
C GLU A 374 21.16 18.48 11.69
N PRO A 375 21.68 19.07 12.78
CA PRO A 375 23.10 19.38 12.88
C PRO A 375 24.03 18.17 12.77
N PHE A 376 23.57 16.98 13.17
CA PHE A 376 24.32 15.74 13.02
C PHE A 376 24.58 15.40 11.55
N LYS A 377 23.64 15.73 10.67
CA LYS A 377 23.76 15.50 9.23
C LYS A 377 24.56 16.55 8.49
N GLU A 378 24.52 17.78 8.94
CA GLU A 378 25.39 18.81 8.39
C GLU A 378 26.85 18.43 8.60
N ALA A 379 27.14 17.73 9.68
CA ALA A 379 28.47 17.20 9.94
C ALA A 379 28.80 15.96 9.13
N GLU A 380 27.90 15.00 9.06
CA GLU A 380 28.10 13.81 8.23
C GLU A 380 28.27 14.20 6.74
N ALA A 381 27.55 15.22 6.29
CA ALA A 381 27.71 15.78 4.95
C ALA A 381 29.02 16.54 4.77
N ALA A 382 29.53 17.24 5.79
CA ALA A 382 30.81 17.92 5.77
C ALA A 382 31.99 16.91 5.74
N ASP A 383 31.87 15.82 6.48
CA ASP A 383 32.86 14.75 6.49
C ASP A 383 32.90 13.96 5.18
N GLN A 384 31.81 13.90 4.44
CA GLN A 384 31.72 13.22 3.14
C GLN A 384 32.15 14.08 1.94
N LYS A 385 32.81 15.23 2.16
CA LYS A 385 33.44 16.06 1.13
C LYS A 385 32.62 16.26 -0.14
N GLY A 386 31.54 16.98 -0.05
CA GLY A 386 30.95 17.65 -1.21
C GLY A 386 29.74 17.01 -1.86
N GLU A 387 29.14 15.99 -1.29
CA GLU A 387 27.82 15.59 -1.71
C GLU A 387 26.78 16.59 -1.20
N SER A 388 26.15 17.34 -2.11
CA SER A 388 25.06 18.26 -1.78
C SER A 388 23.87 17.47 -1.25
N LEU A 389 23.43 17.77 -0.03
CA LEU A 389 22.16 17.32 0.50
C LEU A 389 21.02 17.84 -0.39
N HIS A 390 20.34 16.98 -1.09
CA HIS A 390 19.14 17.35 -1.81
C HIS A 390 18.02 17.61 -0.80
N ARG A 391 17.87 18.88 -0.41
CA ARG A 391 16.76 19.36 0.41
C ARG A 391 15.55 19.56 -0.49
N GLY A 392 14.64 18.60 -0.49
CA GLY A 392 13.38 18.69 -1.20
C GLY A 392 12.26 19.30 -0.36
N LEU A 393 11.02 19.13 -0.81
CA LEU A 393 9.80 19.54 -0.09
C LEU A 393 9.75 19.02 1.36
N PHE A 394 10.34 17.86 1.58
CA PHE A 394 10.49 17.22 2.88
C PHE A 394 11.86 17.59 3.45
N TYR A 395 11.92 18.75 4.09
CA TYR A 395 13.12 19.32 4.68
C TYR A 395 13.94 18.29 5.48
N GLY A 396 15.24 18.25 5.21
CA GLY A 396 16.14 17.33 5.86
C GLY A 396 16.08 15.89 5.34
N TYR A 397 15.32 15.60 4.30
CA TYR A 397 15.24 14.27 3.71
C TYR A 397 16.22 14.12 2.54
N ASP A 398 17.18 13.22 2.70
CA ASP A 398 18.04 12.77 1.63
C ASP A 398 17.50 11.47 1.03
N PHE A 399 16.96 11.55 -0.17
CA PHE A 399 16.42 10.39 -0.88
C PHE A 399 17.51 9.39 -1.29
N SER A 400 18.78 9.81 -1.37
CA SER A 400 19.89 8.97 -1.79
C SER A 400 20.48 8.15 -0.64
N LYS A 401 20.42 8.70 0.57
CA LYS A 401 21.01 8.09 1.78
C LYS A 401 19.96 7.96 2.86
N ALA A 402 18.98 7.10 2.68
CA ALA A 402 17.87 6.88 3.62
C ALA A 402 18.31 6.90 5.10
N SER A 403 18.68 8.08 5.60
CA SER A 403 19.03 8.30 6.98
C SER A 403 17.74 8.27 7.80
N ASN A 404 17.70 7.44 8.81
CA ASN A 404 16.55 7.27 9.67
C ASN A 404 16.31 8.46 10.62
N TYR A 405 17.18 9.45 10.59
CA TYR A 405 17.17 10.59 11.51
C TYR A 405 16.48 11.84 10.95
N GLN A 406 16.04 11.82 9.67
CA GLN A 406 15.47 13.01 9.05
C GLN A 406 14.16 12.71 8.40
N ASP A 407 13.12 12.88 9.15
CA ASP A 407 11.77 12.65 8.66
C ASP A 407 11.14 13.93 8.07
N GLY A 408 11.81 15.07 8.14
CA GLY A 408 11.27 16.34 7.69
C GLY A 408 10.16 16.88 8.64
N TRP A 409 9.48 17.94 8.20
CA TRP A 409 8.43 18.61 8.99
C TRP A 409 7.00 18.15 8.61
N CYS A 410 6.86 17.31 7.58
CA CYS A 410 5.57 16.76 7.17
C CYS A 410 5.60 15.24 7.04
N TYR A 411 4.44 14.64 7.11
CA TYR A 411 4.23 13.22 6.97
C TYR A 411 2.99 12.94 6.11
N MET A 412 2.91 11.73 5.60
CA MET A 412 1.72 11.22 4.93
C MET A 412 1.26 9.94 5.61
N GLN A 413 -0.04 9.66 5.55
CA GLN A 413 -0.61 8.39 5.96
C GLN A 413 -1.59 7.92 4.91
N PHE A 414 -1.37 6.70 4.42
CA PHE A 414 -2.37 5.96 3.65
C PHE A 414 -3.24 5.21 4.65
N VAL A 415 -4.53 5.44 4.61
CA VAL A 415 -5.47 4.90 5.60
C VAL A 415 -6.57 4.13 4.89
N LEU A 416 -6.86 2.95 5.39
CA LEU A 416 -7.97 2.12 4.98
C LEU A 416 -8.81 1.83 6.22
N LYS A 417 -10.11 2.18 6.20
CA LYS A 417 -11.05 1.98 7.29
C LYS A 417 -12.21 1.11 6.81
N TYR A 418 -12.64 0.18 7.62
CA TYR A 418 -13.83 -0.61 7.36
C TYR A 418 -14.78 -0.53 8.56
N HIS A 419 -15.97 0.03 8.33
CA HIS A 419 -17.01 0.14 9.34
C HIS A 419 -17.67 -1.23 9.55
N VAL A 420 -17.34 -1.85 10.67
CA VAL A 420 -17.90 -3.15 11.09
C VAL A 420 -19.30 -2.95 11.66
N LEU A 421 -19.49 -1.86 12.40
CA LEU A 421 -20.76 -1.37 12.93
C LEU A 421 -20.90 0.12 12.58
N ASP A 422 -22.07 0.69 12.77
CA ASP A 422 -22.35 2.08 12.42
C ASP A 422 -21.39 3.08 13.08
N HIS A 423 -20.99 2.78 14.34
CA HIS A 423 -20.09 3.64 15.11
C HIS A 423 -18.72 3.04 15.34
N LEU A 424 -18.43 1.84 14.84
CA LEU A 424 -17.16 1.15 15.06
C LEU A 424 -16.49 0.79 13.74
N PHE A 425 -15.24 1.15 13.57
CA PHE A 425 -14.44 0.74 12.41
C PHE A 425 -13.11 0.12 12.82
N VAL A 426 -12.60 -0.74 11.96
CA VAL A 426 -11.20 -1.19 11.97
C VAL A 426 -10.42 -0.32 10.99
N GLN A 427 -9.16 -0.07 11.31
CA GLN A 427 -8.28 0.78 10.50
C GLN A 427 -6.93 0.09 10.26
N LEU A 428 -6.45 0.19 9.04
CA LEU A 428 -5.07 -0.09 8.64
C LEU A 428 -4.44 1.22 8.18
N GLY A 429 -3.24 1.51 8.66
CA GLY A 429 -2.47 2.70 8.31
C GLY A 429 -1.07 2.36 7.80
N LEU A 430 -0.57 3.15 6.87
CA LEU A 430 0.83 3.18 6.48
C LEU A 430 1.31 4.63 6.60
N LYS A 431 2.17 4.90 7.58
CA LYS A 431 2.80 6.20 7.74
C LYS A 431 4.06 6.31 6.91
N THR A 432 4.23 7.44 6.23
CA THR A 432 5.36 7.69 5.32
C THR A 432 5.89 9.11 5.45
N HIS A 433 7.16 9.29 5.05
CA HIS A 433 7.76 10.59 4.77
C HIS A 433 8.11 10.62 3.28
N GLY A 434 7.24 11.25 2.49
CA GLY A 434 7.29 11.14 1.04
C GLY A 434 7.16 9.68 0.58
N VAL A 435 8.14 9.22 -0.18
CA VAL A 435 8.18 7.84 -0.72
C VAL A 435 8.71 6.81 0.28
N ARG A 436 9.16 7.23 1.45
CA ARG A 436 9.73 6.34 2.45
C ARG A 436 8.68 5.92 3.46
N ALA A 437 8.39 4.63 3.52
CA ALA A 437 7.58 4.04 4.57
C ALA A 437 8.29 4.14 5.93
N GLU A 438 7.55 4.53 6.95
CA GLU A 438 8.04 4.57 8.33
C GLU A 438 7.55 3.37 9.12
N PHE A 439 6.23 3.12 9.11
CA PHE A 439 5.62 1.94 9.72
C PHE A 439 4.20 1.68 9.20
N ILE A 440 3.76 0.44 9.39
CA ILE A 440 2.36 0.01 9.25
C ILE A 440 1.77 -0.14 10.65
N ASP A 441 0.56 0.33 10.83
CA ASP A 441 -0.23 0.16 12.05
C ASP A 441 -1.65 -0.33 11.73
N ALA A 442 -2.26 -1.02 12.70
CA ALA A 442 -3.64 -1.47 12.61
C ALA A 442 -4.34 -1.27 13.96
N GLY A 443 -5.65 -1.04 13.92
CA GLY A 443 -6.41 -0.84 15.15
C GLY A 443 -7.87 -0.55 14.90
N ILE A 444 -8.48 0.15 15.85
CA ILE A 444 -9.92 0.41 15.88
C ILE A 444 -10.20 1.89 16.06
N GLY A 445 -11.40 2.30 15.69
CA GLY A 445 -11.88 3.64 15.95
C GLY A 445 -13.39 3.70 16.06
N VAL A 446 -13.84 4.80 16.63
CA VAL A 446 -15.26 5.11 16.80
C VAL A 446 -15.63 6.37 16.00
N ALA A 447 -16.81 6.39 15.45
CA ALA A 447 -17.37 7.49 14.68
C ALA A 447 -18.69 7.99 15.32
N PHE A 448 -18.91 9.32 15.28
CA PHE A 448 -20.06 10.00 15.87
C PHE A 448 -20.78 10.88 14.85
#